data_63846fe5115c9689746748f03b9461b6
#
_entry.id   63846fe5115c9689746748f03b9461b6
#
_cell.length_a   1.000
_cell.length_b   1.000
_cell.length_c   1.000
_cell.angle_alpha   90.00
_cell.angle_beta   90.00
_cell.angle_gamma   90.00
#
_symmetry.space_group_name_H-M   'P 1'
#
loop_
_entity.id
_entity.type
_entity.pdbx_description
1 polymer ?
#
loop_
_entity_poly.entity_id
_entity_poly.type
_entity_poly.pdbx_seq_one_letter_code
_entity_poly.pdbx_strand_id
1 'polypeptide(L)'
;MFCQMESGKVLPARFSLLPNKEKETYQMMWSQVQRAVTDGNPKTLVLDMEPASAGAFRMVYGEEGIKIIYCYFHWRKALREQLGKKHCLKDVGIDEKFNKIYRFICALAFVPPEDLVSVVETVIEPFIDEHEAEMSDEASDWCDYFLTTYVGVVNPRTTRRKQAKISPSRWSQFYSLLEELPHTTNSVEGFNSAWNGSSTINGSVWVAIDHMRKEESLAVAKFRENIMTVSQRLAQVADNRDKRNIAQKDKIGKLLNLVKSYQKFTLNMMGEYIKLISAILED
;
A
#
# COMPACT_ATOMS: atom_id res chain seq x y z
N MET A 1 3.50 6.15 -14.28
CA MET A 1 2.19 6.46 -13.67
C MET A 1 1.13 5.56 -14.27
N PHE A 2 0.20 5.08 -13.47
CA PHE A 2 -0.90 4.24 -13.90
C PHE A 2 -2.23 4.90 -13.52
N CYS A 3 -3.28 4.64 -14.30
CA CYS A 3 -4.64 5.07 -14.01
C CYS A 3 -5.55 3.85 -13.89
N GLN A 4 -6.46 3.89 -12.92
CA GLN A 4 -7.53 2.91 -12.81
C GLN A 4 -8.74 3.39 -13.63
N MET A 5 -9.27 2.50 -14.42
CA MET A 5 -10.49 2.73 -15.19
C MET A 5 -11.73 2.37 -14.33
N GLU A 6 -12.89 2.86 -14.70
CA GLU A 6 -14.18 2.50 -14.08
C GLU A 6 -14.41 0.97 -14.05
N SER A 7 -13.87 0.25 -15.03
CA SER A 7 -13.89 -1.23 -15.05
C SER A 7 -13.02 -1.90 -14.00
N GLY A 8 -12.28 -1.15 -13.18
CA GLY A 8 -11.29 -1.64 -12.23
C GLY A 8 -9.94 -2.03 -12.85
N LYS A 9 -9.79 -2.01 -14.18
CA LYS A 9 -8.51 -2.27 -14.85
C LYS A 9 -7.54 -1.11 -14.62
N VAL A 10 -6.27 -1.46 -14.42
CA VAL A 10 -5.17 -0.49 -14.25
C VAL A 10 -4.33 -0.50 -15.52
N LEU A 11 -4.13 0.67 -16.12
CA LEU A 11 -3.34 0.85 -17.33
C LEU A 11 -2.23 1.87 -17.12
N PRO A 12 -1.05 1.69 -17.76
CA PRO A 12 -0.02 2.72 -17.77
C PRO A 12 -0.54 3.93 -18.55
N ALA A 13 -0.53 5.09 -17.90
CA ALA A 13 -0.99 6.36 -18.49
C ALA A 13 0.18 7.28 -18.86
N ARG A 14 1.31 7.16 -18.16
CA ARG A 14 2.50 7.98 -18.42
C ARG A 14 3.76 7.31 -17.93
N PHE A 15 4.82 7.46 -18.70
CA PHE A 15 6.19 7.12 -18.33
C PHE A 15 7.00 8.40 -18.14
N SER A 16 7.93 8.39 -17.19
CA SER A 16 8.84 9.49 -16.94
C SER A 16 10.23 8.94 -16.61
N LEU A 17 11.24 9.45 -17.28
CA LEU A 17 12.65 9.21 -16.96
C LEU A 17 13.12 10.36 -16.09
N LEU A 18 13.53 10.07 -14.87
CA LEU A 18 13.97 11.06 -13.91
C LEU A 18 15.47 10.88 -13.63
N PRO A 19 16.23 11.98 -13.54
CA PRO A 19 17.68 11.91 -13.28
C PRO A 19 17.99 11.48 -11.85
N ASN A 20 17.10 11.75 -10.90
CA ASN A 20 17.24 11.45 -9.49
C ASN A 20 15.87 11.34 -8.82
N LYS A 21 15.85 11.06 -7.50
CA LYS A 21 14.63 10.95 -6.67
C LYS A 21 14.45 12.18 -5.75
N GLU A 22 14.92 13.34 -6.15
CA GLU A 22 14.77 14.56 -5.39
C GLU A 22 13.35 15.14 -5.52
N LYS A 23 12.94 15.89 -4.52
CA LYS A 23 11.59 16.46 -4.44
C LYS A 23 11.31 17.41 -5.60
N GLU A 24 12.29 18.20 -5.99
CA GLU A 24 12.24 19.17 -7.10
C GLU A 24 12.03 18.46 -8.44
N THR A 25 12.70 17.33 -8.65
CA THR A 25 12.53 16.49 -9.84
C THR A 25 11.13 15.93 -9.92
N TYR A 26 10.59 15.43 -8.80
CA TYR A 26 9.21 14.97 -8.75
C TYR A 26 8.22 16.13 -8.93
N GLN A 27 8.52 17.33 -8.42
CA GLN A 27 7.66 18.51 -8.62
C GLN A 27 7.56 18.89 -10.08
N MET A 28 8.68 18.90 -10.80
CA MET A 28 8.68 19.13 -12.26
C MET A 28 7.85 18.08 -13.00
N MET A 29 8.03 16.81 -12.65
CA MET A 29 7.25 15.71 -13.23
C MET A 29 5.74 15.89 -12.98
N TRP A 30 5.32 16.14 -11.74
CA TRP A 30 3.91 16.31 -11.39
C TRP A 30 3.30 17.55 -12.06
N SER A 31 4.05 18.65 -12.16
CA SER A 31 3.60 19.86 -12.90
C SER A 31 3.32 19.58 -14.36
N GLN A 32 4.15 18.72 -15.00
CA GLN A 32 3.91 18.31 -16.38
C GLN A 32 2.72 17.35 -16.51
N VAL A 33 2.49 16.49 -15.52
CA VAL A 33 1.29 15.65 -15.47
C VAL A 33 0.04 16.51 -15.35
N GLN A 34 0.05 17.49 -14.46
CA GLN A 34 -1.07 18.42 -14.27
C GLN A 34 -1.41 19.21 -15.54
N ARG A 35 -0.40 19.70 -16.25
CA ARG A 35 -0.62 20.39 -17.54
C ARG A 35 -1.18 19.50 -18.63
N ALA A 36 -0.87 18.20 -18.61
CA ALA A 36 -1.31 17.25 -19.64
C ALA A 36 -2.73 16.70 -19.35
N VAL A 37 -3.19 16.80 -18.11
CA VAL A 37 -4.54 16.37 -17.69
C VAL A 37 -5.40 17.62 -17.49
N THR A 38 -6.08 18.04 -18.55
CA THR A 38 -6.88 19.28 -18.56
C THR A 38 -8.22 19.14 -17.84
N ASP A 39 -8.78 17.92 -17.76
CA ASP A 39 -10.13 17.68 -17.30
C ASP A 39 -10.14 16.82 -16.02
N GLY A 40 -9.84 17.46 -14.91
CA GLY A 40 -10.03 16.87 -13.59
C GLY A 40 -8.76 16.65 -12.78
N ASN A 41 -8.92 16.78 -11.48
CA ASN A 41 -7.87 16.46 -10.52
C ASN A 41 -7.98 14.99 -10.07
N PRO A 42 -6.88 14.29 -9.85
CA PRO A 42 -6.90 12.96 -9.27
C PRO A 42 -7.53 13.01 -7.86
N LYS A 43 -8.50 12.15 -7.58
CA LYS A 43 -9.13 12.05 -6.25
C LYS A 43 -8.24 11.30 -5.26
N THR A 44 -7.54 10.30 -5.75
CA THR A 44 -6.66 9.44 -4.93
C THR A 44 -5.37 9.17 -5.68
N LEU A 45 -4.26 9.25 -4.95
CA LEU A 45 -2.93 8.88 -5.42
C LEU A 45 -2.39 7.75 -4.54
N VAL A 46 -2.14 6.60 -5.15
CA VAL A 46 -1.46 5.48 -4.49
C VAL A 46 0.01 5.52 -4.89
N LEU A 47 0.89 5.60 -3.92
CA LEU A 47 2.35 5.70 -4.11
C LEU A 47 3.07 4.56 -3.39
N ASP A 48 4.27 4.27 -3.85
CA ASP A 48 5.27 3.57 -3.05
C ASP A 48 5.65 4.43 -1.83
N MET A 49 6.40 3.85 -0.88
CA MET A 49 6.88 4.55 0.31
C MET A 49 7.98 5.57 -0.05
N GLU A 50 7.64 6.53 -0.92
CA GLU A 50 8.54 7.57 -1.43
C GLU A 50 8.04 8.97 -0.99
N PRO A 51 8.51 9.48 0.17
CA PRO A 51 8.04 10.75 0.73
C PRO A 51 8.29 11.97 -0.16
N ALA A 52 9.39 11.94 -0.94
CA ALA A 52 9.75 13.04 -1.84
C ALA A 52 8.69 13.22 -2.94
N SER A 53 8.21 12.11 -3.53
CA SER A 53 7.15 12.14 -4.54
C SER A 53 5.81 12.59 -3.94
N ALA A 54 5.45 12.11 -2.75
CA ALA A 54 4.23 12.54 -2.05
C ALA A 54 4.24 14.04 -1.71
N GLY A 55 5.40 14.54 -1.22
CA GLY A 55 5.58 15.95 -0.91
C GLY A 55 5.52 16.84 -2.15
N ALA A 56 6.14 16.43 -3.23
CA ALA A 56 6.11 17.13 -4.52
C ALA A 56 4.71 17.18 -5.13
N PHE A 57 3.97 16.07 -5.04
CA PHE A 57 2.60 16.01 -5.53
C PHE A 57 1.70 17.04 -4.83
N ARG A 58 1.78 17.17 -3.49
CA ARG A 58 1.02 18.17 -2.75
C ARG A 58 1.37 19.60 -3.14
N MET A 59 2.63 19.88 -3.42
CA MET A 59 3.04 21.22 -3.87
C MET A 59 2.40 21.61 -5.19
N VAL A 60 2.14 20.64 -6.07
CA VAL A 60 1.57 20.88 -7.41
C VAL A 60 0.04 20.91 -7.39
N TYR A 61 -0.59 19.96 -6.69
CA TYR A 61 -2.06 19.80 -6.70
C TYR A 61 -2.75 20.40 -5.49
N GLY A 62 -2.01 20.83 -4.47
CA GLY A 62 -2.56 21.27 -3.20
C GLY A 62 -2.84 20.12 -2.23
N GLU A 63 -3.34 20.45 -1.05
CA GLU A 63 -3.66 19.47 -0.01
C GLU A 63 -5.15 19.11 0.04
N GLU A 64 -6.00 19.97 -0.50
CA GLU A 64 -7.45 19.82 -0.40
C GLU A 64 -8.01 18.83 -1.43
N GLY A 65 -8.83 17.90 -0.95
CA GLY A 65 -9.62 17.00 -1.78
C GLY A 65 -8.86 15.83 -2.41
N ILE A 66 -7.55 15.71 -2.18
CA ILE A 66 -6.75 14.62 -2.74
C ILE A 66 -6.20 13.71 -1.64
N LYS A 67 -6.58 12.44 -1.71
CA LYS A 67 -6.12 11.39 -0.80
C LYS A 67 -4.81 10.79 -1.30
N ILE A 68 -3.75 10.85 -0.49
CA ILE A 68 -2.48 10.19 -0.79
C ILE A 68 -2.32 9.01 0.15
N ILE A 69 -2.15 7.81 -0.41
CA ILE A 69 -2.04 6.56 0.31
C ILE A 69 -0.78 5.83 -0.15
N TYR A 70 -0.05 5.25 0.79
CA TYR A 70 1.04 4.35 0.46
C TYR A 70 0.53 2.95 0.16
N CYS A 71 1.09 2.31 -0.87
CA CYS A 71 0.79 0.95 -1.25
C CYS A 71 1.04 -0.01 -0.09
N TYR A 72 0.07 -0.86 0.23
CA TYR A 72 0.16 -1.85 1.31
C TYR A 72 1.33 -2.83 1.13
N PHE A 73 1.57 -3.28 -0.09
CA PHE A 73 2.70 -4.17 -0.38
C PHE A 73 4.05 -3.51 -0.06
N HIS A 74 4.26 -2.25 -0.51
CA HIS A 74 5.49 -1.52 -0.24
C HIS A 74 5.64 -1.15 1.23
N TRP A 75 4.54 -0.88 1.93
CA TRP A 75 4.55 -0.69 3.37
C TRP A 75 4.97 -1.98 4.11
N ARG A 76 4.38 -3.14 3.79
CA ARG A 76 4.81 -4.43 4.34
C ARG A 76 6.25 -4.77 3.99
N LYS A 77 6.66 -4.48 2.76
CA LYS A 77 8.05 -4.66 2.32
C LYS A 77 9.01 -3.80 3.16
N ALA A 78 8.67 -2.53 3.41
CA ALA A 78 9.47 -1.65 4.25
C ALA A 78 9.59 -2.17 5.70
N LEU A 79 8.50 -2.68 6.29
CA LEU A 79 8.54 -3.34 7.60
C LEU A 79 9.49 -4.55 7.58
N ARG A 80 9.41 -5.40 6.56
CA ARG A 80 10.25 -6.59 6.42
C ARG A 80 11.73 -6.25 6.18
N GLU A 81 12.02 -5.21 5.43
CA GLU A 81 13.38 -4.71 5.23
C GLU A 81 14.00 -4.22 6.55
N GLN A 82 13.19 -3.62 7.43
CA GLN A 82 13.67 -3.23 8.76
C GLN A 82 13.92 -4.44 9.67
N LEU A 83 13.16 -5.54 9.56
CA LEU A 83 13.49 -6.80 10.23
C LEU A 83 14.88 -7.29 9.82
N GLY A 84 15.22 -7.21 8.52
CA GLY A 84 16.55 -7.56 8.02
C GLY A 84 17.65 -6.65 8.58
N LYS A 85 17.42 -5.33 8.63
CA LYS A 85 18.36 -4.34 9.15
C LYS A 85 18.59 -4.47 10.67
N LYS A 86 17.56 -4.89 11.40
CA LYS A 86 17.60 -5.14 12.84
C LYS A 86 18.05 -6.58 13.18
N HIS A 87 18.40 -7.38 12.18
CA HIS A 87 18.84 -8.77 12.31
C HIS A 87 17.80 -9.75 12.90
N CYS A 88 16.56 -9.34 13.09
CA CYS A 88 15.47 -10.16 13.64
C CYS A 88 14.56 -10.82 12.58
N LEU A 89 14.96 -10.84 11.31
CA LEU A 89 14.16 -11.46 10.25
C LEU A 89 13.95 -12.98 10.48
N LYS A 90 14.93 -13.63 11.11
CA LYS A 90 14.83 -15.06 11.45
C LYS A 90 13.81 -15.30 12.56
N ASP A 91 13.69 -14.36 13.51
CA ASP A 91 12.81 -14.47 14.67
C ASP A 91 11.35 -14.57 14.25
N VAL A 92 10.95 -13.87 13.17
CA VAL A 92 9.60 -14.00 12.57
C VAL A 92 9.29 -15.44 12.14
N GLY A 93 10.28 -16.22 11.75
CA GLY A 93 10.10 -17.62 11.33
C GLY A 93 10.23 -18.65 12.45
N ILE A 94 10.84 -18.29 13.57
CA ILE A 94 11.21 -19.22 14.65
C ILE A 94 10.43 -18.90 15.93
N ASP A 95 10.28 -17.61 16.28
CA ASP A 95 9.52 -17.18 17.44
C ASP A 95 8.05 -16.95 17.07
N GLU A 96 7.19 -17.85 17.54
CA GLU A 96 5.74 -17.79 17.28
C GLU A 96 5.11 -16.50 17.84
N LYS A 97 5.58 -15.99 18.97
CA LYS A 97 5.05 -14.79 19.63
C LYS A 97 5.42 -13.54 18.85
N PHE A 98 6.69 -13.40 18.45
CA PHE A 98 7.13 -12.29 17.62
C PHE A 98 6.50 -12.33 16.23
N ASN A 99 6.34 -13.52 15.63
CA ASN A 99 5.58 -13.69 14.39
C ASN A 99 4.15 -13.17 14.53
N LYS A 100 3.49 -13.46 15.66
CA LYS A 100 2.14 -12.99 15.94
C LYS A 100 2.08 -11.47 16.09
N ILE A 101 3.07 -10.85 16.77
CA ILE A 101 3.20 -9.39 16.84
C ILE A 101 3.33 -8.79 15.43
N TYR A 102 4.24 -9.32 14.61
CA TYR A 102 4.43 -8.86 13.22
C TYR A 102 3.14 -8.94 12.41
N ARG A 103 2.38 -10.02 12.54
CA ARG A 103 1.10 -10.23 11.84
C ARG A 103 0.02 -9.28 12.34
N PHE A 104 -0.06 -9.05 13.64
CA PHE A 104 -0.98 -8.07 14.22
C PHE A 104 -0.66 -6.66 13.74
N ILE A 105 0.61 -6.31 13.68
CA ILE A 105 1.05 -5.04 13.09
C ILE A 105 0.64 -4.93 11.61
N CYS A 106 0.79 -5.98 10.83
CA CYS A 106 0.31 -6.00 9.44
C CYS A 106 -1.23 -5.82 9.34
N ALA A 107 -1.97 -6.35 10.31
CA ALA A 107 -3.43 -6.23 10.37
C ALA A 107 -3.89 -4.80 10.71
N LEU A 108 -3.08 -4.01 11.43
CA LEU A 108 -3.37 -2.61 11.75
C LEU A 108 -3.62 -1.73 10.51
N ALA A 109 -3.09 -2.11 9.35
CA ALA A 109 -3.38 -1.40 8.12
C ALA A 109 -4.87 -1.38 7.74
N PHE A 110 -5.68 -2.25 8.33
CA PHE A 110 -7.12 -2.35 8.09
C PHE A 110 -7.96 -1.81 9.26
N VAL A 111 -7.34 -0.98 10.11
CA VAL A 111 -7.99 -0.19 11.16
C VAL A 111 -8.16 1.25 10.67
N PRO A 112 -9.29 1.93 10.98
CA PRO A 112 -9.44 3.35 10.69
C PRO A 112 -8.27 4.16 11.28
N PRO A 113 -7.70 5.11 10.53
CA PRO A 113 -6.57 5.91 11.03
C PRO A 113 -6.85 6.61 12.36
N GLU A 114 -8.08 7.05 12.58
CA GLU A 114 -8.54 7.73 13.80
C GLU A 114 -8.55 6.83 15.04
N ASP A 115 -8.83 5.54 14.87
CA ASP A 115 -8.90 4.57 15.96
C ASP A 115 -7.58 3.83 16.19
N LEU A 116 -6.62 3.98 15.26
CA LEU A 116 -5.41 3.19 15.23
C LEU A 116 -4.57 3.30 16.51
N VAL A 117 -4.43 4.51 17.05
CA VAL A 117 -3.68 4.73 18.29
C VAL A 117 -4.33 3.99 19.45
N SER A 118 -5.65 4.09 19.58
CA SER A 118 -6.40 3.41 20.63
C SER A 118 -6.30 1.89 20.53
N VAL A 119 -6.35 1.33 19.30
CA VAL A 119 -6.18 -0.11 19.08
C VAL A 119 -4.74 -0.55 19.40
N VAL A 120 -3.74 0.25 19.09
CA VAL A 120 -2.35 -0.06 19.46
C VAL A 120 -2.20 -0.08 20.99
N GLU A 121 -2.70 0.93 21.69
CA GLU A 121 -2.62 1.03 23.16
C GLU A 121 -3.39 -0.09 23.87
N THR A 122 -4.48 -0.58 23.29
CA THR A 122 -5.32 -1.60 23.95
C THR A 122 -5.00 -3.04 23.55
N VAL A 123 -4.37 -3.25 22.39
CA VAL A 123 -4.15 -4.61 21.85
C VAL A 123 -2.67 -4.89 21.62
N ILE A 124 -1.94 -3.97 21.00
CA ILE A 124 -0.58 -4.24 20.50
C ILE A 124 0.45 -4.03 21.60
N GLU A 125 0.46 -2.83 22.22
CA GLU A 125 1.41 -2.52 23.29
C GLU A 125 1.28 -3.53 24.46
N PRO A 126 0.08 -3.85 25.00
CA PRO A 126 -0.03 -4.86 26.04
C PRO A 126 0.45 -6.25 25.61
N PHE A 127 0.25 -6.63 24.35
CA PHE A 127 0.73 -7.91 23.84
C PHE A 127 2.26 -7.93 23.69
N ILE A 128 2.89 -6.80 23.32
CA ILE A 128 4.34 -6.64 23.29
C ILE A 128 4.89 -6.74 24.73
N ASP A 129 4.34 -5.96 25.67
CA ASP A 129 4.79 -5.91 27.06
C ASP A 129 4.71 -7.28 27.75
N GLU A 130 3.62 -8.05 27.49
CA GLU A 130 3.45 -9.41 28.03
C GLU A 130 4.57 -10.37 27.59
N HIS A 131 5.15 -10.16 26.41
CA HIS A 131 6.12 -11.06 25.80
C HIS A 131 7.53 -10.47 25.68
N GLU A 132 7.73 -9.25 26.16
CA GLU A 132 9.01 -8.53 26.01
C GLU A 132 10.20 -9.32 26.57
N ALA A 133 10.03 -9.93 27.77
CA ALA A 133 11.08 -10.71 28.43
C ALA A 133 11.50 -11.99 27.66
N GLU A 134 10.70 -12.42 26.69
CA GLU A 134 10.93 -13.61 25.88
C GLU A 134 11.44 -13.28 24.47
N MET A 135 11.35 -12.02 24.07
CA MET A 135 11.84 -11.55 22.77
C MET A 135 13.35 -11.27 22.81
N SER A 136 14.00 -11.33 21.65
CA SER A 136 15.36 -10.82 21.47
C SER A 136 15.40 -9.30 21.58
N ASP A 137 16.54 -8.72 21.96
CA ASP A 137 16.74 -7.26 21.98
C ASP A 137 16.45 -6.64 20.60
N GLU A 138 16.83 -7.33 19.53
CA GLU A 138 16.60 -6.90 18.15
C GLU A 138 15.09 -6.88 17.78
N ALA A 139 14.33 -7.84 18.30
CA ALA A 139 12.87 -7.89 18.09
C ALA A 139 12.17 -6.78 18.86
N SER A 140 12.58 -6.51 20.13
CA SER A 140 12.10 -5.37 20.91
C SER A 140 12.40 -4.05 20.20
N ASP A 141 13.65 -3.85 19.76
CA ASP A 141 14.10 -2.70 18.96
C ASP A 141 13.26 -2.48 17.69
N TRP A 142 12.81 -3.57 17.05
CA TRP A 142 11.96 -3.47 15.87
C TRP A 142 10.55 -3.03 16.23
N CYS A 143 10.00 -3.49 17.34
CA CYS A 143 8.71 -3.00 17.86
C CYS A 143 8.76 -1.49 18.15
N ASP A 144 9.81 -1.03 18.81
CA ASP A 144 10.05 0.39 19.08
C ASP A 144 10.18 1.22 17.79
N TYR A 145 10.88 0.68 16.79
CA TYR A 145 10.95 1.30 15.47
C TYR A 145 9.56 1.46 14.86
N PHE A 146 8.72 0.42 14.91
CA PHE A 146 7.35 0.48 14.38
C PHE A 146 6.54 1.54 15.10
N LEU A 147 6.49 1.52 16.43
CA LEU A 147 5.75 2.48 17.22
C LEU A 147 6.21 3.91 16.95
N THR A 148 7.53 4.17 16.97
CA THR A 148 8.07 5.51 16.73
C THR A 148 7.80 6.02 15.31
N THR A 149 7.85 5.13 14.33
CA THR A 149 7.78 5.53 12.91
C THR A 149 6.35 5.69 12.43
N TYR A 150 5.44 4.80 12.84
CA TYR A 150 4.12 4.66 12.22
C TYR A 150 2.94 5.00 13.13
N VAL A 151 3.15 5.02 14.45
CA VAL A 151 2.08 5.28 15.44
C VAL A 151 2.35 6.57 16.22
N GLY A 152 3.61 6.81 16.57
CA GLY A 152 4.07 7.80 17.54
C GLY A 152 4.14 7.18 18.94
N VAL A 153 4.98 7.75 19.79
CA VAL A 153 5.24 7.27 21.16
C VAL A 153 4.83 8.30 22.20
N VAL A 154 4.38 7.84 23.35
CA VAL A 154 4.04 8.72 24.46
C VAL A 154 5.34 9.32 25.05
N ASN A 155 5.34 10.63 25.21
CA ASN A 155 6.44 11.30 25.91
C ASN A 155 6.26 11.10 27.43
N PRO A 156 7.17 10.42 28.12
CA PRO A 156 7.02 10.13 29.54
C PRO A 156 6.95 11.37 30.44
N ARG A 157 7.48 12.51 29.96
CA ARG A 157 7.46 13.78 30.73
C ARG A 157 6.18 14.58 30.58
N THR A 158 5.53 14.47 29.41
CA THR A 158 4.34 15.31 29.08
C THR A 158 3.07 14.51 28.94
N THR A 159 3.13 13.18 29.02
CA THR A 159 2.04 12.24 28.76
C THR A 159 1.35 12.42 27.39
N ARG A 160 1.93 13.24 26.53
CA ARG A 160 1.41 13.47 25.17
C ARG A 160 2.11 12.52 24.19
N ARG A 161 1.33 11.93 23.28
CA ARG A 161 1.88 11.13 22.20
C ARG A 161 2.54 12.05 21.16
N LYS A 162 3.80 11.79 20.84
CA LYS A 162 4.50 12.44 19.72
C LYS A 162 3.89 11.95 18.41
N GLN A 163 3.80 12.84 17.46
CA GLN A 163 3.32 12.48 16.12
C GLN A 163 4.25 11.45 15.47
N ALA A 164 3.66 10.46 14.81
CA ALA A 164 4.39 9.49 14.00
C ALA A 164 5.17 10.18 12.87
N LYS A 165 6.33 9.62 12.49
CA LYS A 165 7.09 10.09 11.31
C LYS A 165 6.28 9.91 10.03
N ILE A 166 5.49 8.83 9.94
CA ILE A 166 4.57 8.53 8.85
C ILE A 166 3.19 8.36 9.47
N SER A 167 2.31 9.33 9.22
CA SER A 167 0.95 9.34 9.78
C SER A 167 0.17 8.07 9.42
N PRO A 168 -0.63 7.51 10.36
CA PRO A 168 -1.55 6.40 10.07
C PRO A 168 -2.41 6.59 8.83
N SER A 169 -2.88 7.80 8.57
CA SER A 169 -3.67 8.14 7.38
C SER A 169 -2.96 7.89 6.05
N ARG A 170 -1.63 7.67 6.07
CA ARG A 170 -0.85 7.41 4.87
C ARG A 170 -0.73 5.93 4.52
N TRP A 171 -0.74 5.06 5.53
CA TRP A 171 -0.51 3.63 5.34
C TRP A 171 -1.72 2.77 5.67
N SER A 172 -2.73 3.30 6.38
CA SER A 172 -3.99 2.59 6.55
C SER A 172 -4.69 2.39 5.21
N GLN A 173 -5.17 1.17 5.00
CA GLN A 173 -5.90 0.75 3.81
C GLN A 173 -7.41 0.68 4.07
N PHE A 174 -7.87 1.00 5.29
CA PHE A 174 -9.26 0.84 5.72
C PHE A 174 -10.24 1.51 4.75
N TYR A 175 -10.08 2.81 4.53
CA TYR A 175 -10.95 3.56 3.62
C TYR A 175 -10.72 3.21 2.15
N SER A 176 -9.47 2.86 1.78
CA SER A 176 -9.18 2.42 0.42
C SER A 176 -9.93 1.15 0.07
N LEU A 177 -10.04 0.23 1.03
CA LEU A 177 -10.77 -1.02 0.84
C LEU A 177 -12.28 -0.78 0.77
N LEU A 178 -12.83 0.10 1.62
CA LEU A 178 -14.25 0.48 1.58
C LEU A 178 -14.65 1.18 0.27
N GLU A 179 -13.78 2.00 -0.27
CA GLU A 179 -13.96 2.70 -1.54
C GLU A 179 -13.60 1.82 -2.76
N GLU A 180 -13.28 0.55 -2.53
CA GLU A 180 -12.88 -0.43 -3.55
C GLU A 180 -11.69 0.04 -4.43
N LEU A 181 -10.83 0.89 -3.85
CA LEU A 181 -9.62 1.36 -4.50
C LEU A 181 -8.55 0.26 -4.53
N PRO A 182 -7.59 0.32 -5.46
CA PRO A 182 -6.45 -0.59 -5.45
C PRO A 182 -5.62 -0.40 -4.17
N HIS A 183 -5.62 -1.38 -3.28
CA HIS A 183 -4.80 -1.37 -2.06
C HIS A 183 -3.45 -2.04 -2.27
N THR A 184 -3.27 -2.70 -3.41
CA THR A 184 -1.98 -3.24 -3.84
C THR A 184 -1.67 -2.80 -5.26
N THR A 185 -0.40 -2.60 -5.53
CA THR A 185 0.10 -2.30 -6.88
C THR A 185 0.39 -3.57 -7.68
N ASN A 186 -0.28 -4.70 -7.38
CA ASN A 186 -0.02 -5.98 -8.04
C ASN A 186 -0.09 -5.88 -9.57
N SER A 187 -1.03 -5.07 -10.11
CA SER A 187 -1.08 -4.82 -11.55
C SER A 187 0.13 -4.03 -12.04
N VAL A 188 0.62 -3.09 -11.22
CA VAL A 188 1.82 -2.29 -11.50
C VAL A 188 3.07 -3.14 -11.34
N GLU A 189 3.12 -4.00 -10.34
CA GLU A 189 4.25 -4.93 -10.11
C GLU A 189 4.35 -5.98 -11.21
N GLY A 190 3.22 -6.54 -11.61
CA GLY A 190 3.15 -7.44 -12.78
C GLY A 190 3.66 -6.76 -14.04
N PHE A 191 3.29 -5.50 -14.26
CA PHE A 191 3.83 -4.69 -15.34
C PHE A 191 5.33 -4.45 -15.18
N ASN A 192 5.80 -4.03 -13.99
CA ASN A 192 7.22 -3.79 -13.73
C ASN A 192 8.05 -5.07 -13.88
N SER A 193 7.53 -6.21 -13.46
CA SER A 193 8.19 -7.51 -13.63
C SER A 193 8.31 -7.89 -15.11
N ALA A 194 7.24 -7.74 -15.88
CA ALA A 194 7.25 -7.96 -17.33
C ALA A 194 8.19 -6.98 -18.03
N TRP A 195 8.17 -5.71 -17.61
CA TRP A 195 9.09 -4.68 -18.09
C TRP A 195 10.55 -5.06 -17.86
N ASN A 196 10.91 -5.42 -16.63
CA ASN A 196 12.27 -5.80 -16.27
C ASN A 196 12.73 -7.09 -16.98
N GLY A 197 11.80 -8.02 -17.21
CA GLY A 197 12.09 -9.26 -17.96
C GLY A 197 12.28 -9.05 -19.46
N SER A 198 11.70 -7.98 -20.02
CA SER A 198 11.78 -7.67 -21.46
C SER A 198 12.85 -6.62 -21.81
N SER A 199 13.31 -5.84 -20.82
CA SER A 199 14.36 -4.84 -20.99
C SER A 199 15.72 -5.44 -20.65
N THR A 200 16.68 -5.33 -21.57
CA THR A 200 18.08 -5.55 -21.22
C THR A 200 18.50 -4.49 -20.21
N ILE A 201 18.88 -4.92 -19.00
CA ILE A 201 19.24 -4.07 -17.85
C ILE A 201 20.32 -3.02 -18.19
N ASN A 202 21.07 -3.24 -19.26
CA ASN A 202 22.11 -2.35 -19.79
C ASN A 202 21.74 -1.67 -21.11
N GLY A 203 20.44 -1.54 -21.42
CA GLY A 203 19.97 -0.87 -22.63
C GLY A 203 20.24 0.62 -22.61
N SER A 204 20.52 1.21 -23.77
CA SER A 204 20.61 2.67 -23.90
C SER A 204 19.25 3.33 -23.60
N VAL A 205 19.26 4.64 -23.30
CA VAL A 205 18.04 5.45 -23.13
C VAL A 205 17.07 5.27 -24.31
N TRP A 206 17.60 5.09 -25.51
CA TRP A 206 16.81 4.88 -26.72
C TRP A 206 16.03 3.56 -26.69
N VAL A 207 16.62 2.48 -26.19
CA VAL A 207 15.92 1.19 -25.98
C VAL A 207 14.79 1.35 -24.97
N ALA A 208 15.01 2.09 -23.89
CA ALA A 208 13.96 2.38 -22.91
C ALA A 208 12.80 3.19 -23.52
N ILE A 209 13.11 4.19 -24.36
CA ILE A 209 12.11 5.00 -25.07
C ILE A 209 11.29 4.13 -26.04
N ASP A 210 11.93 3.27 -26.81
CA ASP A 210 11.23 2.38 -27.74
C ASP A 210 10.33 1.39 -27.01
N HIS A 211 10.77 0.91 -25.86
CA HIS A 211 9.94 0.05 -25.01
C HIS A 211 8.73 0.82 -24.45
N MET A 212 8.92 2.06 -23.98
CA MET A 212 7.82 2.93 -23.53
C MET A 212 6.78 3.16 -24.65
N ARG A 213 7.21 3.40 -25.88
CA ARG A 213 6.31 3.56 -27.02
C ARG A 213 5.52 2.30 -27.36
N LYS A 214 6.14 1.13 -27.26
CA LYS A 214 5.43 -0.16 -27.42
C LYS A 214 4.37 -0.36 -26.37
N GLU A 215 4.70 -0.10 -25.10
CA GLU A 215 3.75 -0.21 -23.98
C GLU A 215 2.61 0.81 -24.07
N GLU A 216 2.91 2.04 -24.53
CA GLU A 216 1.88 3.05 -24.81
C GLU A 216 0.91 2.55 -25.88
N SER A 217 1.40 2.01 -26.98
CA SER A 217 0.56 1.45 -28.05
C SER A 217 -0.32 0.31 -27.55
N LEU A 218 0.22 -0.59 -26.72
CA LEU A 218 -0.53 -1.68 -26.10
C LEU A 218 -1.57 -1.17 -25.10
N ALA A 219 -1.24 -0.14 -24.31
CA ALA A 219 -2.18 0.49 -23.38
C ALA A 219 -3.34 1.15 -24.11
N VAL A 220 -3.08 1.87 -25.20
CA VAL A 220 -4.10 2.50 -26.07
C VAL A 220 -5.01 1.43 -26.70
N ALA A 221 -4.42 0.33 -27.20
CA ALA A 221 -5.22 -0.78 -27.74
C ALA A 221 -6.15 -1.39 -26.69
N LYS A 222 -5.63 -1.69 -25.49
CA LYS A 222 -6.40 -2.20 -24.35
C LYS A 222 -7.46 -1.21 -23.87
N PHE A 223 -7.18 0.08 -23.91
CA PHE A 223 -8.14 1.12 -23.58
C PHE A 223 -9.31 1.13 -24.56
N ARG A 224 -9.02 1.13 -25.86
CA ARG A 224 -10.02 1.08 -26.93
C ARG A 224 -10.88 -0.19 -26.85
N GLU A 225 -10.28 -1.34 -26.66
CA GLU A 225 -10.97 -2.62 -26.44
C GLU A 225 -11.92 -2.54 -25.25
N ASN A 226 -11.51 -1.90 -24.15
CA ASN A 226 -12.34 -1.73 -22.97
C ASN A 226 -13.56 -0.83 -23.21
N ILE A 227 -13.42 0.24 -23.97
CA ILE A 227 -14.54 1.12 -24.33
C ILE A 227 -15.54 0.39 -25.25
N MET A 228 -15.04 -0.37 -26.22
CA MET A 228 -15.90 -1.14 -27.13
C MET A 228 -16.62 -2.30 -26.45
N THR A 229 -16.03 -2.90 -25.41
CA THR A 229 -16.54 -4.14 -24.80
C THR A 229 -17.58 -3.91 -23.71
N VAL A 230 -17.87 -2.68 -23.28
CA VAL A 230 -18.98 -2.42 -22.35
C VAL A 230 -20.32 -2.84 -22.98
N SER A 231 -20.48 -2.65 -24.29
CA SER A 231 -21.65 -3.10 -25.04
C SER A 231 -21.68 -4.62 -25.32
N GLN A 232 -20.51 -5.30 -25.29
CA GLN A 232 -20.39 -6.73 -25.62
C GLN A 232 -20.18 -7.62 -24.40
N ARG A 233 -19.85 -7.07 -23.22
CA ARG A 233 -19.56 -7.85 -21.99
C ARG A 233 -20.77 -8.51 -21.35
N LEU A 234 -21.98 -8.15 -21.72
CA LEU A 234 -23.17 -8.88 -21.30
C LEU A 234 -23.25 -10.30 -21.91
N ALA A 235 -22.43 -10.62 -22.93
CA ALA A 235 -22.48 -11.89 -23.65
C ALA A 235 -21.31 -12.86 -23.37
N GLN A 236 -20.21 -12.45 -22.69
CA GLN A 236 -19.02 -13.30 -22.51
C GLN A 236 -18.51 -13.37 -21.06
N VAL A 237 -19.37 -13.72 -20.12
CA VAL A 237 -18.97 -14.11 -18.76
C VAL A 237 -18.88 -15.64 -18.69
N ALA A 238 -18.00 -16.23 -19.45
CA ALA A 238 -17.54 -17.60 -19.22
C ALA A 238 -16.31 -17.85 -20.10
N ASP A 239 -15.13 -17.73 -19.61
CA ASP A 239 -14.08 -18.75 -19.62
C ASP A 239 -12.72 -18.21 -19.15
N ASN A 240 -11.93 -19.09 -18.50
CA ASN A 240 -10.52 -18.94 -18.12
C ASN A 240 -10.16 -17.84 -17.09
N ARG A 241 -10.68 -18.00 -15.86
CA ARG A 241 -10.12 -17.28 -14.70
C ARG A 241 -9.00 -18.09 -14.06
N ASP A 242 -7.79 -17.55 -14.15
CA ASP A 242 -6.62 -18.05 -13.42
C ASP A 242 -6.96 -18.26 -11.92
N LYS A 243 -6.71 -19.48 -11.40
CA LYS A 243 -7.02 -19.86 -10.00
C LYS A 243 -6.43 -18.88 -8.98
N ARG A 244 -5.24 -18.29 -9.27
CA ARG A 244 -4.61 -17.26 -8.42
C ARG A 244 -5.44 -15.99 -8.31
N ASN A 245 -6.06 -15.55 -9.38
CA ASN A 245 -6.95 -14.39 -9.38
C ASN A 245 -8.24 -14.64 -8.58
N ILE A 246 -8.71 -15.88 -8.53
CA ILE A 246 -9.90 -16.27 -7.75
C ILE A 246 -9.57 -16.25 -6.26
N ALA A 247 -8.47 -16.86 -5.83
CA ALA A 247 -8.05 -16.88 -4.42
C ALA A 247 -7.79 -15.46 -3.88
N GLN A 248 -7.12 -14.61 -4.68
CA GLN A 248 -6.88 -13.22 -4.30
C GLN A 248 -8.18 -12.39 -4.19
N LYS A 249 -9.14 -12.62 -5.07
CA LYS A 249 -10.46 -11.98 -5.01
C LYS A 249 -11.25 -12.44 -3.79
N ASP A 250 -11.20 -13.71 -3.44
CA ASP A 250 -11.84 -14.25 -2.25
C ASP A 250 -11.23 -13.64 -0.98
N LYS A 251 -9.91 -13.56 -0.90
CA LYS A 251 -9.19 -12.90 0.19
C LYS A 251 -9.58 -11.44 0.36
N ILE A 252 -9.63 -10.67 -0.74
CA ILE A 252 -10.08 -9.28 -0.72
C ILE A 252 -11.54 -9.17 -0.30
N GLY A 253 -12.42 -10.08 -0.77
CA GLY A 253 -13.82 -10.13 -0.38
C GLY A 253 -14.00 -10.38 1.12
N LYS A 254 -13.23 -11.31 1.71
CA LYS A 254 -13.21 -11.56 3.16
C LYS A 254 -12.76 -10.33 3.95
N LEU A 255 -11.66 -9.69 3.52
CA LEU A 255 -11.17 -8.45 4.14
C LEU A 255 -12.22 -7.33 4.07
N LEU A 256 -12.84 -7.12 2.90
CA LEU A 256 -13.86 -6.09 2.72
C LEU A 256 -15.07 -6.32 3.63
N ASN A 257 -15.55 -7.56 3.73
CA ASN A 257 -16.66 -7.90 4.62
C ASN A 257 -16.34 -7.61 6.09
N LEU A 258 -15.13 -7.93 6.52
CA LEU A 258 -14.68 -7.68 7.89
C LEU A 258 -14.51 -6.18 8.15
N VAL A 259 -13.93 -5.43 7.22
CA VAL A 259 -13.80 -3.97 7.31
C VAL A 259 -15.18 -3.29 7.32
N LYS A 260 -16.13 -3.71 6.50
CA LYS A 260 -17.53 -3.22 6.54
C LYS A 260 -18.22 -3.50 7.88
N SER A 261 -17.80 -4.54 8.58
CA SER A 261 -18.35 -4.87 9.90
C SER A 261 -17.61 -4.22 11.08
N TYR A 262 -16.59 -3.39 10.82
CA TYR A 262 -15.72 -2.78 11.85
C TYR A 262 -16.51 -2.12 12.99
N GLN A 263 -17.55 -1.36 12.68
CA GLN A 263 -18.37 -0.66 13.69
C GLN A 263 -19.10 -1.59 14.68
N LYS A 264 -19.17 -2.89 14.40
CA LYS A 264 -19.72 -3.89 15.32
C LYS A 264 -18.73 -4.30 16.42
N PHE A 265 -17.46 -3.97 16.26
CA PHE A 265 -16.42 -4.29 17.22
C PHE A 265 -16.25 -3.11 18.19
N THR A 266 -16.54 -3.37 19.46
CA THR A 266 -16.20 -2.44 20.54
C THR A 266 -14.70 -2.47 20.82
N LEU A 267 -14.18 -1.50 21.56
CA LEU A 267 -12.76 -1.43 21.90
C LEU A 267 -12.27 -2.74 22.57
N ASN A 268 -13.08 -3.34 23.43
CA ASN A 268 -12.76 -4.62 24.08
C ASN A 268 -12.70 -5.81 23.11
N MET A 269 -13.29 -5.69 21.93
CA MET A 269 -13.30 -6.72 20.88
C MET A 269 -12.24 -6.48 19.80
N MET A 270 -11.45 -5.40 19.89
CA MET A 270 -10.45 -5.08 18.85
C MET A 270 -9.39 -6.16 18.72
N GLY A 271 -9.01 -6.82 19.79
CA GLY A 271 -8.12 -7.98 19.75
C GLY A 271 -8.64 -9.10 18.85
N GLU A 272 -9.95 -9.34 18.85
CA GLU A 272 -10.58 -10.34 17.98
C GLU A 272 -10.60 -9.88 16.53
N TYR A 273 -10.92 -8.61 16.29
CA TYR A 273 -10.86 -8.02 14.96
C TYR A 273 -9.45 -8.15 14.34
N ILE A 274 -8.40 -7.81 15.08
CA ILE A 274 -7.00 -7.92 14.64
C ILE A 274 -6.63 -9.38 14.33
N LYS A 275 -7.05 -10.33 15.16
CA LYS A 275 -6.83 -11.77 14.93
C LYS A 275 -7.49 -12.23 13.62
N LEU A 276 -8.75 -11.82 13.38
CA LEU A 276 -9.48 -12.20 12.16
C LEU A 276 -8.83 -11.63 10.90
N ILE A 277 -8.44 -10.36 10.90
CA ILE A 277 -7.68 -9.76 9.80
C ILE A 277 -6.35 -10.50 9.59
N SER A 278 -5.61 -10.74 10.68
CA SER A 278 -4.32 -11.42 10.65
C SER A 278 -4.43 -12.81 10.00
N ALA A 279 -5.46 -13.59 10.35
CA ALA A 279 -5.72 -14.91 9.76
C ALA A 279 -5.99 -14.82 8.25
N ILE A 280 -6.79 -13.84 7.81
CA ILE A 280 -7.04 -13.64 6.38
C ILE A 280 -5.75 -13.26 5.63
N LEU A 281 -4.83 -12.51 6.24
CA LEU A 281 -3.59 -12.09 5.62
C LEU A 281 -2.57 -13.22 5.46
N GLU A 282 -2.72 -14.35 6.19
CA GLU A 282 -1.86 -15.54 6.07
C GLU A 282 -2.19 -16.40 4.86
N ASP A 283 -3.49 -16.60 4.60
CA ASP A 283 -3.96 -17.34 3.43
C ASP A 283 -3.56 -16.63 2.11
#